data_bf714a25beac49ce9c6051ced9154310
#
_entry.id   bf714a25beac49ce9c6051ced9154310
#
_cell.length_a   1.000
_cell.length_b   1.000
_cell.length_c   1.000
_cell.angle_alpha   90.00
_cell.angle_beta   90.00
_cell.angle_gamma   90.00
#
_symmetry.space_group_name_H-M   'P 1'
#
loop_
_entity.id
_entity.type
_entity.pdbx_description
1 polymer ?
#
loop_
_entity_poly.entity_id
_entity_poly.type
_entity_poly.pdbx_seq_one_letter_code
_entity_poly.pdbx_strand_id
1 'polypeptide(L)'
;TMLTADGALPVEWIAQGDRIITRDCGMVTLRGMTQWRYHGPLVTIPKGALGPSLPTEDIQLLPDQMILLTDGHRGERPVLSRAQDLANGCDICVEDATDGVDLRCLDFDAPHLVYAAGLATGTGGPTGI
;
A
#
# COMPACT_ATOMS: atom_id res chain seq x y z
N THR A 1 -4.72 -5.83 -4.23
CA THR A 1 -5.32 -5.11 -5.37
C THR A 1 -5.02 -3.63 -5.33
N MET A 2 -4.94 -3.04 -6.49
CA MET A 2 -4.67 -1.61 -6.68
C MET A 2 -5.82 -0.98 -7.43
N LEU A 3 -6.19 0.25 -7.08
CA LEU A 3 -7.24 0.96 -7.77
C LEU A 3 -6.67 1.65 -9.02
N THR A 4 -7.20 1.27 -10.18
CA THR A 4 -6.79 1.80 -11.48
C THR A 4 -7.98 2.43 -12.21
N ALA A 5 -7.70 3.06 -13.36
CA ALA A 5 -8.76 3.60 -14.21
C ALA A 5 -9.75 2.51 -14.67
N ASP A 6 -9.32 1.26 -14.71
CA ASP A 6 -10.13 0.12 -15.10
C ASP A 6 -10.72 -0.64 -13.89
N GLY A 7 -10.65 -0.04 -12.71
CA GLY A 7 -11.13 -0.64 -11.47
C GLY A 7 -10.02 -1.19 -10.61
N ALA A 8 -10.38 -1.95 -9.60
CA ALA A 8 -9.41 -2.57 -8.70
C ALA A 8 -8.85 -3.83 -9.36
N LEU A 9 -7.54 -3.84 -9.58
CA LEU A 9 -6.85 -4.94 -10.25
C LEU A 9 -5.72 -5.48 -9.37
N PRO A 10 -5.41 -6.79 -9.48
CA PRO A 10 -4.21 -7.34 -8.85
C PRO A 10 -2.97 -6.60 -9.35
N VAL A 11 -2.00 -6.39 -8.46
CA VAL A 11 -0.78 -5.67 -8.83
C VAL A 11 0.00 -6.36 -9.95
N GLU A 12 -0.14 -7.68 -10.07
CA GLU A 12 0.49 -8.47 -11.14
C GLU A 12 -0.01 -8.09 -12.54
N TRP A 13 -1.20 -7.51 -12.63
CA TRP A 13 -1.82 -7.14 -13.89
C TRP A 13 -1.52 -5.70 -14.30
N ILE A 14 -0.83 -4.95 -13.45
CA ILE A 14 -0.52 -3.55 -13.69
C ILE A 14 0.81 -3.45 -14.42
N ALA A 15 0.88 -2.60 -15.44
CA ALA A 15 2.07 -2.41 -16.25
C ALA A 15 2.33 -0.95 -16.53
N GLN A 16 3.53 -0.65 -17.01
CA GLN A 16 3.90 0.69 -17.45
C GLN A 16 2.88 1.21 -18.46
N GLY A 17 2.47 2.46 -18.26
CA GLY A 17 1.47 3.11 -19.12
C GLY A 17 0.05 3.03 -18.59
N ASP A 18 -0.21 2.16 -17.62
CA ASP A 18 -1.52 2.07 -16.99
C ASP A 18 -1.78 3.32 -16.15
N ARG A 19 -3.05 3.71 -16.09
CA ARG A 19 -3.47 4.85 -15.27
C ARG A 19 -3.90 4.37 -13.90
N ILE A 20 -3.27 4.93 -12.87
CA ILE A 20 -3.51 4.58 -11.48
C ILE A 20 -4.28 5.73 -10.84
N ILE A 21 -5.31 5.41 -10.06
CA ILE A 21 -6.05 6.42 -9.32
C ILE A 21 -5.29 6.72 -8.04
N THR A 22 -4.92 8.00 -7.87
CA THR A 22 -4.23 8.47 -6.68
C THR A 22 -5.16 9.35 -5.86
N ARG A 23 -4.90 9.42 -4.55
CA ARG A 23 -5.68 10.27 -3.66
C ARG A 23 -5.35 11.75 -3.84
N ASP A 24 -4.09 12.04 -4.12
CA ASP A 24 -3.58 13.43 -4.15
C ASP A 24 -3.67 14.09 -5.51
N CYS A 25 -3.58 13.34 -6.61
CA CYS A 25 -3.50 13.90 -7.96
C CYS A 25 -4.49 13.26 -8.95
N GLY A 26 -5.48 12.51 -8.47
CA GLY A 26 -6.42 11.84 -9.35
C GLY A 26 -5.74 10.75 -10.18
N MET A 27 -5.97 10.74 -11.46
CA MET A 27 -5.48 9.70 -12.35
C MET A 27 -4.08 10.04 -12.86
N VAL A 28 -3.10 9.18 -12.56
CA VAL A 28 -1.70 9.39 -12.93
C VAL A 28 -1.19 8.18 -13.70
N THR A 29 -0.46 8.42 -14.77
CA THR A 29 0.12 7.34 -15.58
C THR A 29 1.33 6.74 -14.89
N LEU A 30 1.35 5.41 -14.78
CA LEU A 30 2.47 4.68 -14.23
C LEU A 30 3.65 4.73 -15.20
N ARG A 31 4.80 5.21 -14.74
CA ARG A 31 5.99 5.36 -15.59
C ARG A 31 6.80 4.08 -15.70
N GLY A 32 6.83 3.29 -14.64
CA GLY A 32 7.57 2.05 -14.64
C GLY A 32 7.23 1.23 -13.42
N MET A 33 7.76 0.03 -13.40
CA MET A 33 7.58 -0.87 -12.28
C MET A 33 8.85 -1.70 -12.11
N THR A 34 9.35 -1.75 -10.87
CA THR A 34 10.48 -2.60 -10.51
C THR A 34 9.95 -3.76 -9.68
N GLN A 35 10.42 -4.95 -9.96
CA GLN A 35 10.04 -6.15 -9.25
C GLN A 35 11.28 -6.84 -8.71
N TRP A 36 11.19 -7.30 -7.44
CA TRP A 36 12.30 -8.06 -6.86
C TRP A 36 11.79 -9.05 -5.81
N ARG A 37 12.64 -10.02 -5.51
CA ARG A 37 12.37 -11.00 -4.46
C ARG A 37 12.86 -10.43 -3.13
N TYR A 38 11.98 -10.32 -2.17
CA TYR A 38 12.28 -9.72 -0.87
C TYR A 38 12.31 -10.78 0.23
N HIS A 39 13.36 -10.74 1.04
CA HIS A 39 13.49 -11.53 2.26
C HIS A 39 13.69 -10.56 3.41
N GLY A 40 12.86 -10.61 4.42
CA GLY A 40 12.96 -9.72 5.56
C GLY A 40 11.61 -9.49 6.20
N PRO A 41 11.54 -8.53 7.14
CA PRO A 41 10.31 -8.28 7.88
C PRO A 41 9.24 -7.63 7.00
N LEU A 42 8.01 -8.08 7.17
CA LEU A 42 6.82 -7.50 6.57
C LEU A 42 5.78 -7.28 7.65
N VAL A 43 4.99 -6.23 7.49
CA VAL A 43 3.85 -5.98 8.35
C VAL A 43 2.62 -6.59 7.70
N THR A 44 1.99 -7.53 8.39
CA THR A 44 0.77 -8.17 7.93
C THR A 44 -0.43 -7.49 8.57
N ILE A 45 -1.32 -6.98 7.73
CA ILE A 45 -2.54 -6.30 8.16
C ILE A 45 -3.74 -7.11 7.64
N PRO A 46 -4.47 -7.80 8.52
CA PRO A 46 -5.62 -8.59 8.11
C PRO A 46 -6.77 -7.72 7.64
N LYS A 47 -7.61 -8.30 6.80
CA LYS A 47 -8.86 -7.67 6.35
C LYS A 47 -9.64 -7.11 7.53
N GLY A 48 -10.02 -5.84 7.45
CA GLY A 48 -10.84 -5.19 8.46
C GLY A 48 -10.10 -4.73 9.72
N ALA A 49 -8.76 -4.91 9.79
CA ALA A 49 -8.01 -4.58 11.01
C ALA A 49 -7.92 -3.08 11.29
N LEU A 50 -8.08 -2.23 10.28
CA LEU A 50 -7.95 -0.78 10.41
C LEU A 50 -9.29 -0.05 10.41
N GLY A 51 -10.39 -0.76 10.54
CA GLY A 51 -11.71 -0.17 10.59
C GLY A 51 -12.71 -0.93 9.71
N PRO A 52 -13.95 -0.43 9.59
CA PRO A 52 -14.96 -1.10 8.78
C PRO A 52 -14.50 -1.27 7.34
N SER A 53 -14.36 -2.51 6.92
CA SER A 53 -14.01 -2.87 5.54
C SER A 53 -12.61 -2.43 5.08
N LEU A 54 -11.70 -2.10 5.99
CA LEU A 54 -10.33 -1.72 5.64
C LEU A 54 -9.28 -2.53 6.42
N PRO A 55 -8.26 -3.09 5.76
CA PRO A 55 -8.18 -3.24 4.31
C PRO A 55 -9.26 -4.18 3.77
N THR A 56 -9.51 -4.12 2.46
CA THR A 56 -10.55 -4.96 1.83
C THR A 56 -10.13 -6.41 1.70
N GLU A 57 -8.85 -6.69 1.87
CA GLU A 57 -8.26 -8.02 1.87
C GLU A 57 -7.02 -8.00 2.76
N ASP A 58 -6.50 -9.16 3.14
CA ASP A 58 -5.25 -9.23 3.88
C ASP A 58 -4.13 -8.62 3.03
N ILE A 59 -3.29 -7.79 3.64
CA ILE A 59 -2.21 -7.11 2.93
C ILE A 59 -0.91 -7.21 3.72
N GLN A 60 0.21 -7.33 3.00
CA GLN A 60 1.55 -7.28 3.56
C GLN A 60 2.28 -6.08 2.99
N LEU A 61 2.92 -5.32 3.86
CA LEU A 61 3.62 -4.09 3.50
C LEU A 61 5.02 -4.08 4.10
N LEU A 62 5.92 -3.36 3.44
CA LEU A 62 7.23 -3.07 4.03
C LEU A 62 7.05 -2.25 5.31
N PRO A 63 7.92 -2.44 6.32
CA PRO A 63 7.78 -1.72 7.60
C PRO A 63 7.73 -0.21 7.46
N ASP A 64 8.48 0.36 6.51
CA ASP A 64 8.55 1.80 6.29
C ASP A 64 7.48 2.33 5.32
N GLN A 65 6.61 1.47 4.84
CA GLN A 65 5.54 1.88 3.93
C GLN A 65 4.61 2.87 4.63
N MET A 66 4.39 4.02 4.02
CA MET A 66 3.50 5.04 4.56
C MET A 66 2.05 4.71 4.23
N ILE A 67 1.19 4.84 5.21
CA ILE A 67 -0.25 4.64 5.09
C ILE A 67 -0.95 5.88 5.61
N LEU A 68 -1.90 6.39 4.85
CA LEU A 68 -2.73 7.50 5.29
C LEU A 68 -3.92 6.93 6.06
N LEU A 69 -3.98 7.24 7.34
CA LEU A 69 -5.08 6.82 8.20
C LEU A 69 -6.10 7.93 8.35
N THR A 70 -7.35 7.59 8.06
CA THR A 70 -8.48 8.46 8.36
C THR A 70 -9.39 7.64 9.26
N ASP A 71 -9.54 8.04 10.50
CA ASP A 71 -10.41 7.26 11.39
C ASP A 71 -11.90 7.53 11.16
N GLY A 72 -12.20 8.52 10.33
CA GLY A 72 -13.57 8.81 9.94
C GLY A 72 -14.44 9.37 11.05
N HIS A 73 -13.87 9.64 12.20
CA HIS A 73 -14.60 10.14 13.35
C HIS A 73 -14.36 11.62 13.56
N ARG A 74 -15.45 12.41 13.60
CA ARG A 74 -15.47 13.77 14.10
C ARG A 74 -14.54 14.75 13.39
N GLY A 75 -14.27 14.55 12.09
CA GLY A 75 -13.47 15.48 11.33
C GLY A 75 -11.99 15.47 11.69
N GLU A 76 -11.49 14.39 12.27
CA GLU A 76 -10.08 14.25 12.52
C GLU A 76 -9.29 14.27 11.22
N ARG A 77 -8.11 14.89 11.29
CA ARG A 77 -7.25 15.01 10.11
C ARG A 77 -6.61 13.68 9.77
N PRO A 78 -6.48 13.37 8.48
CA PRO A 78 -5.72 12.21 8.06
C PRO A 78 -4.29 12.28 8.59
N VAL A 79 -3.75 11.15 9.03
CA VAL A 79 -2.39 11.05 9.57
C VAL A 79 -1.63 10.01 8.78
N LEU A 80 -0.42 10.37 8.32
CA LEU A 80 0.49 9.40 7.72
C LEU A 80 1.22 8.63 8.81
N SER A 81 1.20 7.32 8.72
CA SER A 81 1.90 6.43 9.65
C SER A 81 2.69 5.40 8.86
N ARG A 82 3.82 4.96 9.42
CA ARG A 82 4.53 3.82 8.84
C ARG A 82 3.81 2.54 9.22
N ALA A 83 3.85 1.55 8.32
CA ALA A 83 3.18 0.28 8.57
C ALA A 83 3.65 -0.36 9.89
N GLN A 84 4.95 -0.29 10.19
CA GLN A 84 5.50 -0.86 11.41
C GLN A 84 4.91 -0.25 12.68
N ASP A 85 4.49 1.02 12.62
CA ASP A 85 3.91 1.70 13.77
C ASP A 85 2.47 1.25 14.07
N LEU A 86 1.86 0.52 13.15
CA LEU A 86 0.53 -0.05 13.32
C LEU A 86 0.55 -1.43 13.95
N ALA A 87 1.72 -2.07 14.03
CA ALA A 87 1.84 -3.40 14.62
C ALA A 87 1.48 -3.34 16.10
N ASN A 88 0.53 -4.18 16.51
CA ASN A 88 0.01 -4.20 17.87
C ASN A 88 0.23 -5.53 18.58
N GLY A 89 0.87 -6.50 17.92
CA GLY A 89 1.13 -7.82 18.46
C GLY A 89 -0.08 -8.73 18.54
N CYS A 90 -1.23 -8.25 18.07
CA CYS A 90 -2.48 -8.99 18.07
C CYS A 90 -2.87 -9.40 16.65
N ASP A 91 -3.60 -8.50 15.96
CA ASP A 91 -4.02 -8.74 14.57
C ASP A 91 -3.02 -8.18 13.56
N ILE A 92 -2.37 -7.07 13.87
CA ILE A 92 -1.35 -6.49 13.00
C ILE A 92 0.03 -6.88 13.53
N CYS A 93 0.74 -7.70 12.77
CA CYS A 93 2.00 -8.29 13.22
C CYS A 93 3.12 -8.06 12.23
N VAL A 94 4.36 -8.05 12.73
CA VAL A 94 5.56 -8.08 11.90
C VAL A 94 6.00 -9.53 11.78
N GLU A 95 6.14 -10.01 10.54
CA GLU A 95 6.55 -11.38 10.25
C GLU A 95 7.69 -11.37 9.24
N ASP A 96 8.63 -12.30 9.40
CA ASP A 96 9.73 -12.43 8.45
C ASP A 96 9.31 -13.26 7.24
N ALA A 97 9.54 -12.72 6.05
CA ALA A 97 9.34 -13.45 4.82
C ALA A 97 10.58 -14.32 4.55
N THR A 98 10.72 -15.42 5.26
CA THR A 98 11.89 -16.30 5.18
C THR A 98 12.02 -16.99 3.82
N ASP A 99 10.89 -17.35 3.21
CA ASP A 99 10.85 -17.97 1.88
C ASP A 99 10.87 -16.92 0.77
N GLY A 100 10.80 -15.65 1.13
CA GLY A 100 10.75 -14.56 0.18
C GLY A 100 9.36 -14.29 -0.38
N VAL A 101 9.15 -13.04 -0.77
CA VAL A 101 7.92 -12.61 -1.46
C VAL A 101 8.31 -11.73 -2.63
N ASP A 102 7.48 -11.70 -3.65
CA ASP A 102 7.69 -10.80 -4.78
C ASP A 102 7.09 -9.44 -4.44
N LEU A 103 7.94 -8.41 -4.46
CA LEU A 103 7.53 -7.03 -4.25
C LEU A 103 7.62 -6.26 -5.55
N ARG A 104 6.73 -5.29 -5.70
CA ARG A 104 6.70 -4.40 -6.84
C ARG A 104 6.72 -2.95 -6.38
N CYS A 105 7.59 -2.17 -7.01
CA CYS A 105 7.69 -0.73 -6.77
C CYS A 105 7.08 0.00 -7.97
N LEU A 106 6.13 0.86 -7.69
CA LEU A 106 5.46 1.68 -8.70
C LEU A 106 6.22 2.99 -8.87
N ASP A 107 6.69 3.27 -10.08
CA ASP A 107 7.42 4.49 -10.38
C ASP A 107 6.51 5.52 -11.05
N PHE A 108 6.42 6.69 -10.43
CA PHE A 108 5.72 7.86 -10.94
C PHE A 108 6.69 9.04 -11.04
N ASP A 109 6.26 10.13 -11.65
CA ASP A 109 7.06 11.38 -11.72
C ASP A 109 7.37 11.94 -10.36
N ALA A 110 6.47 11.75 -9.42
CA ALA A 110 6.56 12.29 -8.07
C ALA A 110 5.90 11.31 -7.11
N PRO A 111 6.18 11.42 -5.80
CA PRO A 111 5.49 10.59 -4.81
C PRO A 111 3.99 10.87 -4.80
N HIS A 112 3.20 9.83 -4.73
CA HIS A 112 1.74 9.90 -4.69
C HIS A 112 1.18 8.95 -3.65
N LEU A 113 -0.11 9.11 -3.33
CA LEU A 113 -0.86 8.17 -2.49
C LEU A 113 -1.76 7.35 -3.41
N VAL A 114 -1.53 6.05 -3.46
CA VAL A 114 -2.31 5.11 -4.25
C VAL A 114 -3.16 4.24 -3.34
N TYR A 115 -4.19 3.61 -3.89
CA TYR A 115 -5.07 2.75 -3.10
C TYR A 115 -4.69 1.29 -3.30
N ALA A 116 -4.16 0.67 -2.24
CA ALA A 116 -3.85 -0.75 -2.20
C ALA A 116 -4.77 -1.41 -1.17
N ALA A 117 -5.58 -2.38 -1.60
CA ALA A 117 -6.60 -3.02 -0.77
C ALA A 117 -7.51 -1.99 -0.07
N GLY A 118 -7.81 -0.88 -0.74
CA GLY A 118 -8.61 0.20 -0.20
C GLY A 118 -7.87 1.19 0.69
N LEU A 119 -6.61 0.92 1.04
CA LEU A 119 -5.80 1.81 1.87
C LEU A 119 -5.01 2.78 1.00
N ALA A 120 -4.97 4.05 1.40
CA ALA A 120 -4.11 5.04 0.75
C ALA A 120 -2.67 4.83 1.23
N THR A 121 -1.80 4.40 0.33
CA THR A 121 -0.39 4.10 0.63
C THR A 121 0.54 4.99 -0.16
N GLY A 122 1.66 5.38 0.43
CA GLY A 122 2.63 6.26 -0.20
C GLY A 122 3.51 5.52 -1.20
N THR A 123 3.89 6.24 -2.27
CA THR A 123 4.87 5.77 -3.26
C THR A 123 6.11 6.66 -3.23
N GLY A 124 7.16 6.25 -3.92
CA GLY A 124 8.35 7.08 -4.13
C GLY A 124 9.29 7.17 -2.94
N GLY A 125 9.06 6.41 -1.90
CA GLY A 125 10.02 6.30 -0.80
C GLY A 125 11.15 5.35 -1.14
N PRO A 126 12.21 5.31 -0.30
CA PRO A 126 13.32 4.38 -0.52
C PRO A 126 12.92 2.91 -0.41
N THR A 127 11.79 2.63 0.21
CA THR A 127 11.25 1.28 0.36
C THR A 127 10.35 0.86 -0.79
N GLY A 128 10.08 1.73 -1.74
CA GLY A 128 9.27 1.44 -2.90
C GLY A 128 7.77 1.50 -2.64
N ILE A 129 7.02 0.92 -3.53
CA ILE A 129 5.56 0.84 -3.66
C ILE A 129 4.90 2.18 -3.79
#